data_43138206fe5941514db774537297d887
#
_entry.id   43138206fe5941514db774537297d887
#
_cell.length_a   1.000
_cell.length_b   1.000
_cell.length_c   1.000
_cell.angle_alpha   90.00
_cell.angle_beta   90.00
_cell.angle_gamma   90.00
#
_symmetry.space_group_name_H-M   'P 1'
#
loop_
_entity.id
_entity.type
_entity.pdbx_description
1 polymer ?
#
loop_
_entity_poly.entity_id
_entity_poly.type
_entity_poly.pdbx_seq_one_letter_code
_entity_poly.pdbx_strand_id
1 'polypeptide(L)'
;SGWFGNSLLLDFTNPDAVDWWMSKRAYLFDDIGIDGFKTDGGEMVWGRNTSFYDGSDGLEMRNEYPNAYIEAYYDFTEENTGTGMTFSRAGTAGVQSTGVFWAGDQSSTFDALQDSISAGLSAGISGIPFWGWDLAGFTGDFPTAELYKRSTQAAAFVPIMQFHSEKANPSPSEERSPWNVQERTGDDTIIPTFRYYVNTRMNILPYIYSEAQQCTEDGTPLMRAMMIDFPEDPEAYDLEE
;
A
#
# COMPACT_ATOMS: atom_id res chain seq x y z
N SER A 1 -21.59 -6.02 10.67
CA SER A 1 -20.98 -5.28 9.55
C SER A 1 -20.25 -6.26 8.64
N GLY A 2 -20.27 -6.01 7.38
CA GLY A 2 -19.62 -6.87 6.40
C GLY A 2 -18.90 -6.00 5.36
N TRP A 3 -17.84 -6.50 4.78
CA TRP A 3 -17.11 -5.78 3.75
C TRP A 3 -17.99 -5.59 2.51
N PHE A 4 -18.43 -6.64 1.89
CA PHE A 4 -19.37 -6.56 0.79
C PHE A 4 -20.77 -7.01 1.26
N GLY A 5 -21.63 -6.07 1.62
CA GLY A 5 -23.01 -6.36 2.03
C GLY A 5 -23.08 -7.25 3.27
N ASN A 6 -23.41 -8.52 3.09
CA ASN A 6 -23.63 -9.46 4.19
C ASN A 6 -22.43 -10.37 4.49
N SER A 7 -21.23 -10.03 4.04
CA SER A 7 -20.04 -10.82 4.37
C SER A 7 -19.74 -10.78 5.88
N LEU A 8 -19.14 -11.85 6.37
CA LEU A 8 -18.64 -11.93 7.74
C LEU A 8 -17.21 -11.41 7.82
N LEU A 9 -16.87 -10.79 8.94
CA LEU A 9 -15.48 -10.48 9.29
C LEU A 9 -14.94 -11.62 10.16
N LEU A 10 -13.72 -12.06 9.91
CA LEU A 10 -13.02 -12.95 10.81
C LEU A 10 -12.68 -12.19 12.10
N ASP A 11 -12.83 -12.84 13.22
CA ASP A 11 -12.43 -12.27 14.51
C ASP A 11 -10.96 -12.60 14.79
N PHE A 12 -10.07 -11.64 14.52
CA PHE A 12 -8.64 -11.78 14.76
C PHE A 12 -8.25 -11.70 16.23
N THR A 13 -9.19 -11.41 17.15
CA THR A 13 -8.96 -11.51 18.60
C THR A 13 -9.19 -12.95 19.10
N ASN A 14 -9.76 -13.84 18.27
CA ASN A 14 -9.98 -15.23 18.59
C ASN A 14 -8.85 -16.11 18.02
N PRO A 15 -7.95 -16.66 18.85
CA PRO A 15 -6.84 -17.46 18.38
C PRO A 15 -7.27 -18.71 17.60
N ASP A 16 -8.34 -19.38 18.00
CA ASP A 16 -8.84 -20.57 17.28
C ASP A 16 -9.33 -20.20 15.87
N ALA A 17 -9.91 -19.01 15.71
CA ALA A 17 -10.34 -18.51 14.41
C ALA A 17 -9.15 -18.13 13.52
N VAL A 18 -8.11 -17.53 14.08
CA VAL A 18 -6.84 -17.21 13.40
C VAL A 18 -6.16 -18.49 12.92
N ASP A 19 -5.98 -19.47 13.81
CA ASP A 19 -5.35 -20.75 13.49
C ASP A 19 -6.10 -21.48 12.37
N TRP A 20 -7.42 -21.54 12.48
CA TRP A 20 -8.26 -22.13 11.44
C TRP A 20 -8.09 -21.40 10.10
N TRP A 21 -8.10 -20.08 10.12
CA TRP A 21 -8.01 -19.26 8.92
C TRP A 21 -6.64 -19.38 8.23
N MET A 22 -5.56 -19.33 9.00
CA MET A 22 -4.20 -19.48 8.49
C MET A 22 -3.90 -20.88 7.99
N SER A 23 -4.45 -21.91 8.64
CA SER A 23 -4.32 -23.31 8.17
C SER A 23 -4.85 -23.53 6.75
N LYS A 24 -5.81 -22.70 6.29
CA LYS A 24 -6.36 -22.76 4.92
C LYS A 24 -5.44 -22.10 3.89
N ARG A 25 -4.35 -21.47 4.33
CA ARG A 25 -3.40 -20.71 3.51
C ARG A 25 -2.00 -21.28 3.51
N ALA A 26 -1.71 -22.21 4.40
CA ALA A 26 -0.36 -22.81 4.50
C ALA A 26 0.15 -23.35 3.16
N TYR A 27 -0.72 -23.93 2.33
CA TYR A 27 -0.35 -24.42 1.00
C TYR A 27 0.23 -23.34 0.07
N LEU A 28 -0.06 -22.06 0.32
CA LEU A 28 0.49 -20.96 -0.49
C LEU A 28 2.01 -20.85 -0.30
N PHE A 29 2.51 -21.15 0.89
CA PHE A 29 3.94 -21.25 1.16
C PHE A 29 4.49 -22.61 0.69
N ASP A 30 3.85 -23.72 1.12
CA ASP A 30 4.36 -25.06 0.91
C ASP A 30 4.36 -25.49 -0.56
N ASP A 31 3.27 -25.19 -1.28
CA ASP A 31 3.06 -25.69 -2.65
C ASP A 31 3.38 -24.64 -3.73
N ILE A 32 3.18 -23.35 -3.40
CA ILE A 32 3.30 -22.24 -4.37
C ILE A 32 4.56 -21.42 -4.15
N GLY A 33 5.03 -21.29 -2.90
CA GLY A 33 6.24 -20.57 -2.55
C GLY A 33 6.08 -19.06 -2.60
N ILE A 34 4.99 -18.52 -2.01
CA ILE A 34 4.83 -17.07 -1.85
C ILE A 34 5.73 -16.55 -0.73
N ASP A 35 6.06 -15.25 -0.77
CA ASP A 35 6.93 -14.59 0.21
C ASP A 35 6.17 -13.64 1.14
N GLY A 36 4.88 -13.40 0.90
CA GLY A 36 4.07 -12.48 1.70
C GLY A 36 2.66 -12.27 1.17
N PHE A 37 1.91 -11.39 1.81
CA PHE A 37 0.52 -11.11 1.47
C PHE A 37 0.25 -9.64 1.22
N LYS A 38 -0.60 -9.35 0.23
CA LYS A 38 -1.32 -8.10 0.18
C LYS A 38 -2.55 -8.21 1.08
N THR A 39 -2.56 -7.42 2.16
CA THR A 39 -3.60 -7.38 3.19
C THR A 39 -4.54 -6.21 2.93
N ASP A 40 -5.42 -6.42 1.97
CA ASP A 40 -6.37 -5.40 1.52
C ASP A 40 -7.58 -5.28 2.46
N GLY A 41 -8.08 -4.07 2.66
CA GLY A 41 -9.21 -3.80 3.55
C GLY A 41 -8.81 -3.73 5.03
N GLY A 42 -9.73 -4.18 5.89
CA GLY A 42 -9.56 -4.17 7.35
C GLY A 42 -10.27 -3.00 8.05
N GLU A 43 -10.58 -1.92 7.36
CA GLU A 43 -11.21 -0.71 7.90
C GLU A 43 -12.75 -0.82 8.10
N MET A 44 -13.34 -2.00 7.92
CA MET A 44 -14.80 -2.17 7.77
C MET A 44 -15.54 -2.55 9.07
N VAL A 45 -14.99 -2.24 10.23
CA VAL A 45 -15.69 -2.43 11.51
C VAL A 45 -16.56 -1.21 11.80
N TRP A 46 -17.87 -1.36 11.65
CA TRP A 46 -18.83 -0.27 11.81
C TRP A 46 -19.78 -0.51 12.99
N GLY A 47 -19.82 0.46 13.91
CA GLY A 47 -20.82 0.54 14.98
C GLY A 47 -20.52 -0.31 16.21
N ARG A 48 -21.18 0.04 17.31
CA ARG A 48 -21.00 -0.51 18.65
C ARG A 48 -21.44 -1.95 18.83
N ASN A 49 -22.36 -2.40 17.99
CA ASN A 49 -23.07 -3.68 18.25
C ASN A 49 -22.28 -4.92 17.77
N THR A 50 -21.04 -4.72 17.34
CA THR A 50 -20.13 -5.83 17.04
C THR A 50 -19.41 -6.21 18.32
N SER A 51 -19.38 -7.49 18.65
CA SER A 51 -18.65 -8.03 19.81
C SER A 51 -17.56 -8.95 19.32
N PHE A 52 -16.42 -8.88 19.95
CA PHE A 52 -15.25 -9.69 19.66
C PHE A 52 -14.97 -10.68 20.79
N TYR A 53 -14.15 -11.68 20.52
CA TYR A 53 -13.84 -12.77 21.42
C TYR A 53 -13.17 -12.30 22.72
N ASP A 54 -12.30 -11.30 22.63
CA ASP A 54 -11.61 -10.69 23.77
C ASP A 54 -12.49 -9.80 24.65
N GLY A 55 -13.76 -9.60 24.24
CA GLY A 55 -14.75 -8.77 24.95
C GLY A 55 -14.83 -7.33 24.47
N SER A 56 -13.97 -6.91 23.52
CA SER A 56 -14.00 -5.58 22.93
C SER A 56 -15.26 -5.37 22.09
N ASP A 57 -15.68 -4.10 21.94
CA ASP A 57 -16.78 -3.70 21.07
C ASP A 57 -16.30 -3.14 19.72
N GLY A 58 -17.25 -2.91 18.81
CA GLY A 58 -16.93 -2.42 17.48
C GLY A 58 -16.42 -0.97 17.44
N LEU A 59 -16.48 -0.19 18.52
CA LEU A 59 -15.86 1.14 18.58
C LEU A 59 -14.39 1.02 18.96
N GLU A 60 -14.08 0.16 19.91
CA GLU A 60 -12.69 -0.15 20.32
C GLU A 60 -11.96 -0.77 19.13
N MET A 61 -12.58 -1.75 18.50
CA MET A 61 -11.98 -2.47 17.37
C MET A 61 -12.00 -1.72 16.03
N ARG A 62 -12.63 -0.58 15.93
CA ARG A 62 -12.71 0.15 14.66
C ARG A 62 -11.34 0.46 14.05
N ASN A 63 -10.41 0.85 14.89
CA ASN A 63 -9.04 1.16 14.49
C ASN A 63 -8.07 0.00 14.77
N GLU A 64 -8.35 -0.82 15.79
CA GLU A 64 -7.50 -1.95 16.15
C GLU A 64 -7.66 -3.15 15.22
N TYR A 65 -8.83 -3.32 14.63
CA TYR A 65 -9.09 -4.48 13.75
C TYR A 65 -8.11 -4.58 12.57
N PRO A 66 -7.80 -3.48 11.82
CA PRO A 66 -6.79 -3.58 10.76
C PRO A 66 -5.41 -3.98 11.30
N ASN A 67 -5.01 -3.52 12.47
CA ASN A 67 -3.74 -3.90 13.07
C ASN A 67 -3.72 -5.41 13.39
N ALA A 68 -4.72 -5.92 14.11
CA ALA A 68 -4.83 -7.35 14.43
C ALA A 68 -4.89 -8.24 13.16
N TYR A 69 -5.58 -7.76 12.12
CA TYR A 69 -5.63 -8.44 10.83
C TYR A 69 -4.24 -8.52 10.16
N ILE A 70 -3.54 -7.41 10.09
CA ILE A 70 -2.21 -7.32 9.45
C ILE A 70 -1.19 -8.13 10.25
N GLU A 71 -1.18 -7.98 11.58
CA GLU A 71 -0.27 -8.68 12.48
C GLU A 71 -0.40 -10.20 12.32
N ALA A 72 -1.63 -10.73 12.30
CA ALA A 72 -1.85 -12.16 12.10
C ALA A 72 -1.28 -12.68 10.76
N TYR A 73 -1.35 -11.89 9.67
CA TYR A 73 -0.74 -12.26 8.39
C TYR A 73 0.77 -12.06 8.36
N TYR A 74 1.26 -11.04 9.07
CA TYR A 74 2.68 -10.80 9.21
C TYR A 74 3.36 -11.94 9.96
N ASP A 75 2.83 -12.31 11.14
CA ASP A 75 3.34 -13.41 11.96
C ASP A 75 3.28 -14.74 11.20
N PHE A 76 2.17 -15.02 10.53
CA PHE A 76 2.02 -16.21 9.72
C PHE A 76 3.05 -16.26 8.56
N THR A 77 3.36 -15.12 7.96
CA THR A 77 4.43 -15.05 6.94
C THR A 77 5.79 -15.28 7.57
N GLU A 78 6.08 -14.65 8.70
CA GLU A 78 7.36 -14.79 9.41
C GLU A 78 7.61 -16.24 9.84
N GLU A 79 6.60 -16.91 10.37
CA GLU A 79 6.68 -18.33 10.76
C GLU A 79 7.01 -19.25 9.59
N ASN A 80 6.52 -18.96 8.38
CA ASN A 80 6.70 -19.81 7.22
C ASN A 80 7.94 -19.47 6.38
N THR A 81 8.42 -18.24 6.41
CA THR A 81 9.52 -17.76 5.54
C THR A 81 10.75 -17.29 6.31
N GLY A 82 10.61 -17.05 7.61
CA GLY A 82 11.64 -16.43 8.44
C GLY A 82 11.70 -14.90 8.32
N THR A 83 10.78 -14.30 7.57
CA THR A 83 10.69 -12.84 7.40
C THR A 83 9.23 -12.43 7.22
N GLY A 84 8.69 -11.63 8.12
CA GLY A 84 7.33 -11.11 7.98
C GLY A 84 7.22 -10.14 6.80
N MET A 85 6.14 -10.26 6.01
CA MET A 85 5.86 -9.34 4.90
C MET A 85 4.37 -9.19 4.66
N THR A 86 3.87 -7.96 4.84
CA THR A 86 2.52 -7.57 4.44
C THR A 86 2.54 -6.30 3.60
N PHE A 87 1.54 -6.15 2.74
CA PHE A 87 1.31 -4.97 1.93
C PHE A 87 -0.13 -4.50 2.17
N SER A 88 -0.30 -3.44 2.95
CA SER A 88 -1.57 -3.07 3.59
C SER A 88 -2.01 -1.67 3.21
N ARG A 89 -3.32 -1.37 3.32
CA ARG A 89 -3.83 -0.02 3.13
C ARG A 89 -4.41 0.61 4.40
N ALA A 90 -4.85 -0.20 5.34
CA ALA A 90 -5.41 0.28 6.60
C ALA A 90 -4.45 -0.03 7.76
N GLY A 91 -4.52 0.75 8.81
CA GLY A 91 -3.72 0.57 10.01
C GLY A 91 -3.76 1.81 10.90
N THR A 92 -3.31 1.65 12.13
CA THR A 92 -3.15 2.76 13.09
C THR A 92 -1.81 2.64 13.81
N ALA A 93 -1.62 3.40 14.88
CA ALA A 93 -0.42 3.30 15.71
C ALA A 93 -0.18 1.85 16.15
N GLY A 94 1.04 1.37 15.98
CA GLY A 94 1.44 -0.02 16.24
C GLY A 94 1.71 -0.85 14.98
N VAL A 95 1.11 -0.49 13.84
CA VAL A 95 1.25 -1.24 12.60
C VAL A 95 2.56 -0.99 11.83
N GLN A 96 3.38 -0.05 12.28
CA GLN A 96 4.58 0.41 11.59
C GLN A 96 5.62 -0.69 11.35
N SER A 97 5.62 -1.72 12.17
CA SER A 97 6.57 -2.84 12.11
C SER A 97 6.15 -3.97 11.16
N THR A 98 4.95 -3.92 10.58
CA THR A 98 4.37 -5.09 9.90
C THR A 98 4.56 -5.13 8.39
N GLY A 99 5.20 -4.16 7.77
CA GLY A 99 5.46 -4.22 6.33
C GLY A 99 5.32 -2.88 5.62
N VAL A 100 4.72 -2.90 4.43
CA VAL A 100 4.61 -1.74 3.54
C VAL A 100 3.15 -1.36 3.29
N PHE A 101 2.91 -0.10 2.88
CA PHE A 101 1.56 0.46 2.75
C PHE A 101 1.35 1.16 1.40
N TRP A 102 0.09 1.26 0.98
CA TRP A 102 -0.30 2.04 -0.19
C TRP A 102 -1.54 2.90 0.07
N ALA A 103 -1.77 3.86 -0.83
CA ALA A 103 -2.81 4.88 -0.70
C ALA A 103 -4.26 4.36 -0.84
N GLY A 104 -4.47 3.06 -1.11
CA GLY A 104 -5.80 2.50 -1.36
C GLY A 104 -6.28 2.75 -2.79
N ASP A 105 -7.59 2.87 -2.97
CA ASP A 105 -8.29 2.86 -4.26
C ASP A 105 -8.49 4.28 -4.82
N GLN A 106 -7.42 5.06 -5.01
CA GLN A 106 -7.52 6.44 -5.48
C GLN A 106 -8.02 6.54 -6.94
N SER A 107 -8.69 7.63 -7.24
CA SER A 107 -9.13 7.96 -8.60
C SER A 107 -7.96 8.31 -9.53
N SER A 108 -8.17 8.12 -10.85
CA SER A 108 -7.17 8.47 -11.87
C SER A 108 -7.23 9.96 -12.22
N THR A 109 -6.84 10.82 -11.26
CA THR A 109 -6.79 12.27 -11.40
C THR A 109 -5.47 12.83 -10.86
N PHE A 110 -5.10 14.04 -11.27
CA PHE A 110 -3.95 14.74 -10.70
C PHE A 110 -4.16 15.08 -9.22
N ASP A 111 -5.37 15.49 -8.84
CA ASP A 111 -5.71 15.77 -7.43
C ASP A 111 -5.45 14.52 -6.56
N ALA A 112 -5.91 13.34 -7.01
CA ALA A 112 -5.68 12.11 -6.28
C ALA A 112 -4.18 11.68 -6.25
N LEU A 113 -3.39 12.03 -7.25
CA LEU A 113 -1.93 11.85 -7.22
C LEU A 113 -1.29 12.76 -6.17
N GLN A 114 -1.66 14.03 -6.11
CA GLN A 114 -1.18 14.97 -5.09
C GLN A 114 -1.59 14.52 -3.69
N ASP A 115 -2.85 14.09 -3.50
CA ASP A 115 -3.35 13.54 -2.24
C ASP A 115 -2.56 12.30 -1.81
N SER A 116 -2.21 11.41 -2.75
CA SER A 116 -1.40 10.20 -2.46
C SER A 116 0.01 10.54 -2.00
N ILE A 117 0.62 11.59 -2.57
CA ILE A 117 1.93 12.09 -2.15
C ILE A 117 1.83 12.71 -0.75
N SER A 118 0.86 13.60 -0.54
CA SER A 118 0.64 14.27 0.75
C SER A 118 0.32 13.27 1.86
N ALA A 119 -0.51 12.26 1.56
CA ALA A 119 -0.81 11.16 2.49
C ALA A 119 0.43 10.36 2.84
N GLY A 120 1.30 10.08 1.85
CA GLY A 120 2.56 9.38 2.09
C GLY A 120 3.53 10.16 2.97
N LEU A 121 3.64 11.48 2.78
CA LEU A 121 4.45 12.35 3.65
C LEU A 121 3.89 12.36 5.08
N SER A 122 2.56 12.44 5.23
CA SER A 122 1.87 12.38 6.52
C SER A 122 2.02 11.02 7.20
N ALA A 123 1.89 9.92 6.45
CA ALA A 123 2.12 8.56 6.94
C ALA A 123 3.57 8.38 7.40
N GLY A 124 4.54 8.92 6.65
CA GLY A 124 5.96 8.87 6.99
C GLY A 124 6.27 9.49 8.34
N ILE A 125 5.82 10.71 8.61
CA ILE A 125 6.01 11.36 9.92
C ILE A 125 5.19 10.71 11.05
N SER A 126 4.22 9.86 10.69
CA SER A 126 3.45 9.05 11.64
C SER A 126 4.10 7.67 11.89
N GLY A 127 5.29 7.43 11.33
CA GLY A 127 6.09 6.22 11.55
C GLY A 127 5.89 5.11 10.51
N ILE A 128 5.23 5.37 9.37
CA ILE A 128 5.08 4.43 8.27
C ILE A 128 6.13 4.76 7.18
N PRO A 129 7.29 4.10 7.18
CA PRO A 129 8.42 4.50 6.32
C PRO A 129 8.27 4.08 4.86
N PHE A 130 7.46 3.06 4.58
CA PHE A 130 7.36 2.46 3.25
C PHE A 130 5.96 2.66 2.67
N TRP A 131 5.86 3.55 1.69
CA TRP A 131 4.63 4.00 1.08
C TRP A 131 4.66 3.92 -0.43
N GLY A 132 3.49 3.73 -1.03
CA GLY A 132 3.30 3.80 -2.46
C GLY A 132 1.84 4.06 -2.82
N TRP A 133 1.53 3.99 -4.10
CA TRP A 133 0.18 4.12 -4.64
C TRP A 133 0.03 3.32 -5.93
N ASP A 134 -1.21 3.10 -6.34
CA ASP A 134 -1.49 2.51 -7.64
C ASP A 134 -1.21 3.53 -8.74
N LEU A 135 -0.31 3.19 -9.64
CA LEU A 135 0.25 4.10 -10.63
C LEU A 135 -0.84 4.66 -11.55
N ALA A 136 -0.98 5.98 -11.55
CA ALA A 136 -2.02 6.75 -12.24
C ALA A 136 -3.46 6.44 -11.79
N GLY A 137 -3.63 5.89 -10.58
CA GLY A 137 -4.93 5.61 -9.96
C GLY A 137 -5.42 4.18 -10.13
N PHE A 138 -6.33 3.79 -9.25
CA PHE A 138 -6.95 2.47 -9.20
C PHE A 138 -8.34 2.46 -9.84
N THR A 139 -9.17 3.46 -9.51
CA THR A 139 -10.60 3.54 -9.87
C THR A 139 -10.94 4.79 -10.69
N GLY A 140 -12.21 4.93 -11.05
CA GLY A 140 -12.73 6.05 -11.81
C GLY A 140 -12.37 6.01 -13.30
N ASP A 141 -12.36 7.17 -13.94
CA ASP A 141 -12.07 7.29 -15.38
C ASP A 141 -10.68 6.76 -15.72
N PHE A 142 -10.52 6.29 -16.94
CA PHE A 142 -9.22 5.80 -17.40
C PHE A 142 -8.19 6.94 -17.44
N PRO A 143 -6.95 6.72 -16.96
CA PRO A 143 -5.96 7.79 -16.84
C PRO A 143 -5.58 8.40 -18.19
N THR A 144 -5.32 9.71 -18.19
CA THR A 144 -4.70 10.36 -19.35
C THR A 144 -3.24 9.92 -19.49
N ALA A 145 -2.70 10.04 -20.68
CA ALA A 145 -1.29 9.75 -20.95
C ALA A 145 -0.35 10.61 -20.10
N GLU A 146 -0.70 11.87 -19.87
CA GLU A 146 0.12 12.76 -19.05
C GLU A 146 0.11 12.33 -17.58
N LEU A 147 -1.05 12.07 -16.99
CA LEU A 147 -1.15 11.56 -15.62
C LEU A 147 -0.32 10.29 -15.44
N TYR A 148 -0.41 9.35 -16.40
CA TYR A 148 0.36 8.11 -16.33
C TYR A 148 1.86 8.36 -16.31
N LYS A 149 2.34 9.23 -17.20
CA LYS A 149 3.77 9.60 -17.26
C LYS A 149 4.23 10.31 -15.98
N ARG A 150 3.47 11.26 -15.46
CA ARG A 150 3.81 11.99 -14.22
C ARG A 150 3.80 11.08 -13.01
N SER A 151 2.78 10.23 -12.89
CA SER A 151 2.74 9.24 -11.81
C SER A 151 3.91 8.25 -11.88
N THR A 152 4.30 7.82 -13.08
CA THR A 152 5.50 6.99 -13.31
C THR A 152 6.78 7.68 -12.86
N GLN A 153 6.94 8.97 -13.17
CA GLN A 153 8.09 9.78 -12.76
C GLN A 153 8.22 9.81 -11.23
N ALA A 154 7.13 10.15 -10.54
CA ALA A 154 7.12 10.22 -9.09
C ALA A 154 7.35 8.84 -8.45
N ALA A 155 6.62 7.81 -8.91
CA ALA A 155 6.69 6.47 -8.35
C ALA A 155 8.06 5.79 -8.49
N ALA A 156 8.89 6.21 -9.45
CA ALA A 156 10.25 5.69 -9.61
C ALA A 156 11.15 5.96 -8.40
N PHE A 157 10.85 6.99 -7.61
CA PHE A 157 11.66 7.47 -6.48
C PHE A 157 11.05 7.19 -5.11
N VAL A 158 9.82 6.66 -5.04
CA VAL A 158 9.19 6.33 -3.76
C VAL A 158 9.45 4.86 -3.36
N PRO A 159 9.21 4.48 -2.10
CA PRO A 159 9.51 3.13 -1.63
C PRO A 159 8.87 2.04 -2.48
N ILE A 160 7.57 2.15 -2.78
CA ILE A 160 6.80 1.14 -3.51
C ILE A 160 6.35 1.70 -4.86
N MET A 161 6.71 1.02 -5.95
CA MET A 161 6.26 1.33 -7.30
C MET A 161 5.47 0.14 -7.85
N GLN A 162 4.21 0.34 -8.14
CA GLN A 162 3.34 -0.69 -8.70
C GLN A 162 2.31 -0.07 -9.66
N PHE A 163 1.76 -0.86 -10.57
CA PHE A 163 0.50 -0.55 -11.22
C PHE A 163 -0.53 -1.62 -10.82
N HIS A 164 -1.72 -1.16 -10.51
CA HIS A 164 -2.86 -1.98 -10.15
C HIS A 164 -4.13 -1.20 -10.53
N SER A 165 -5.25 -1.89 -10.73
CA SER A 165 -6.47 -1.22 -11.13
C SER A 165 -7.71 -2.03 -10.81
N GLU A 166 -8.79 -1.33 -10.53
CA GLU A 166 -10.11 -1.93 -10.47
C GLU A 166 -10.46 -2.58 -11.80
N LYS A 167 -11.01 -3.77 -11.71
CA LYS A 167 -11.55 -4.48 -12.87
C LYS A 167 -13.04 -4.18 -12.96
N ALA A 168 -13.38 -3.02 -13.52
CA ALA A 168 -14.77 -2.57 -13.63
C ALA A 168 -15.62 -3.44 -14.58
N ASN A 169 -14.98 -4.21 -15.48
CA ASN A 169 -15.61 -5.17 -16.38
C ASN A 169 -14.60 -6.25 -16.77
N PRO A 170 -15.02 -7.45 -17.20
CA PRO A 170 -14.09 -8.52 -17.56
C PRO A 170 -13.22 -8.24 -18.81
N SER A 171 -13.11 -7.00 -19.23
CA SER A 171 -12.24 -6.60 -20.33
C SER A 171 -10.82 -6.35 -19.83
N PRO A 172 -9.81 -7.14 -20.29
CA PRO A 172 -8.41 -6.88 -19.97
C PRO A 172 -7.93 -5.48 -20.38
N SER A 173 -8.64 -4.82 -21.28
CA SER A 173 -8.30 -3.49 -21.80
C SER A 173 -8.49 -2.35 -20.79
N GLU A 174 -9.11 -2.59 -19.64
CA GLU A 174 -9.32 -1.57 -18.61
C GLU A 174 -8.21 -1.58 -17.52
N GLU A 175 -7.36 -2.57 -17.56
CA GLU A 175 -6.16 -2.57 -16.71
C GLU A 175 -5.25 -1.38 -17.03
N ARG A 176 -4.74 -0.74 -15.98
CA ARG A 176 -3.85 0.44 -16.10
C ARG A 176 -2.38 0.07 -16.23
N SER A 177 -2.09 -1.01 -16.94
CA SER A 177 -0.72 -1.35 -17.32
C SER A 177 -0.17 -0.36 -18.36
N PRO A 178 1.15 -0.17 -18.47
CA PRO A 178 1.71 0.75 -19.47
C PRO A 178 1.32 0.37 -20.91
N TRP A 179 1.12 -0.90 -21.20
CA TRP A 179 0.70 -1.38 -22.51
C TRP A 179 -0.74 -0.97 -22.83
N ASN A 180 -1.66 -1.18 -21.89
CA ASN A 180 -3.07 -0.82 -22.08
C ASN A 180 -3.26 0.70 -22.13
N VAL A 181 -2.49 1.44 -21.32
CA VAL A 181 -2.55 2.91 -21.33
C VAL A 181 -2.04 3.45 -22.66
N GLN A 182 -0.94 2.91 -23.21
CA GLN A 182 -0.45 3.29 -24.52
C GLN A 182 -1.48 2.99 -25.62
N GLU A 183 -2.05 1.79 -25.63
CA GLU A 183 -3.04 1.38 -26.63
C GLU A 183 -4.29 2.27 -26.59
N ARG A 184 -4.84 2.51 -25.40
CA ARG A 184 -6.09 3.26 -25.23
C ARG A 184 -5.95 4.75 -25.43
N THR A 185 -4.80 5.34 -25.07
CA THR A 185 -4.55 6.78 -25.25
C THR A 185 -4.01 7.11 -26.63
N GLY A 186 -3.45 6.14 -27.34
CA GLY A 186 -2.75 6.33 -28.60
C GLY A 186 -1.42 7.09 -28.46
N ASP A 187 -0.91 7.25 -27.24
CA ASP A 187 0.36 7.93 -26.97
C ASP A 187 1.50 6.90 -26.93
N ASP A 188 2.27 6.81 -28.01
CA ASP A 188 3.38 5.87 -28.17
C ASP A 188 4.60 6.16 -27.29
N THR A 189 4.57 7.25 -26.53
CA THR A 189 5.63 7.60 -25.57
C THR A 189 5.44 6.96 -24.18
N ILE A 190 4.30 6.33 -23.90
CA ILE A 190 4.01 5.73 -22.60
C ILE A 190 5.02 4.64 -22.23
N ILE A 191 5.14 3.60 -23.07
CA ILE A 191 6.07 2.47 -22.80
C ILE A 191 7.52 2.94 -22.74
N PRO A 192 8.02 3.78 -23.68
CA PRO A 192 9.36 4.34 -23.57
C PRO A 192 9.60 5.10 -22.26
N THR A 193 8.66 5.97 -21.84
CA THR A 193 8.75 6.72 -20.58
C THR A 193 8.75 5.79 -19.37
N PHE A 194 7.81 4.85 -19.32
CA PHE A 194 7.75 3.86 -18.24
C PHE A 194 9.05 3.07 -18.14
N ARG A 195 9.55 2.56 -19.25
CA ARG A 195 10.83 1.82 -19.30
C ARG A 195 12.02 2.65 -18.85
N TYR A 196 12.07 3.92 -19.22
CA TYR A 196 13.12 4.83 -18.77
C TYR A 196 13.14 4.97 -17.25
N TYR A 197 11.97 5.23 -16.62
CA TYR A 197 11.89 5.42 -15.17
C TYR A 197 12.04 4.11 -14.39
N VAL A 198 11.58 2.98 -14.91
CA VAL A 198 11.86 1.67 -14.30
C VAL A 198 13.36 1.36 -14.35
N ASN A 199 14.04 1.62 -15.47
CA ASN A 199 15.49 1.46 -15.55
C ASN A 199 16.24 2.42 -14.60
N THR A 200 15.78 3.66 -14.48
CA THR A 200 16.32 4.62 -13.50
C THR A 200 16.17 4.05 -12.08
N ARG A 201 14.96 3.57 -11.72
CA ARG A 201 14.71 2.93 -10.42
C ARG A 201 15.63 1.73 -10.18
N MET A 202 15.79 0.85 -11.17
CA MET A 202 16.68 -0.30 -11.04
C MET A 202 18.13 0.11 -10.81
N ASN A 203 18.59 1.21 -11.41
CA ASN A 203 19.94 1.73 -11.20
C ASN A 203 20.15 2.29 -9.78
N ILE A 204 19.11 2.93 -9.20
CA ILE A 204 19.17 3.47 -7.84
C ILE A 204 18.70 2.46 -6.77
N LEU A 205 18.32 1.24 -7.16
CA LEU A 205 17.83 0.22 -6.22
C LEU A 205 18.79 -0.07 -5.06
N PRO A 206 20.13 -0.15 -5.27
CA PRO A 206 21.06 -0.30 -4.16
C PRO A 206 21.02 0.86 -3.15
N TYR A 207 20.81 2.09 -3.62
CA TYR A 207 20.61 3.25 -2.78
C TYR A 207 19.29 3.14 -2.00
N ILE A 208 18.17 2.86 -2.71
CA ILE A 208 16.86 2.67 -2.06
C ILE A 208 16.94 1.57 -0.97
N TYR A 209 17.63 0.47 -1.24
CA TYR A 209 17.81 -0.61 -0.29
C TYR A 209 18.60 -0.17 0.95
N SER A 210 19.68 0.60 0.77
CA SER A 210 20.48 1.12 1.88
C SER A 210 19.70 2.10 2.75
N GLU A 211 18.93 3.01 2.12
CA GLU A 211 18.05 3.93 2.84
C GLU A 211 16.91 3.18 3.56
N ALA A 212 16.35 2.14 2.94
CA ALA A 212 15.36 1.29 3.58
C ALA A 212 15.92 0.59 4.82
N GLN A 213 17.16 0.10 4.77
CA GLN A 213 17.84 -0.46 5.94
C GLN A 213 17.97 0.60 7.06
N GLN A 214 18.38 1.82 6.72
CA GLN A 214 18.47 2.91 7.69
C GLN A 214 17.11 3.24 8.31
N CYS A 215 16.02 3.25 7.49
CA CYS A 215 14.67 3.46 7.99
C CYS A 215 14.25 2.42 9.03
N THR A 216 14.70 1.17 8.92
CA THR A 216 14.38 0.13 9.91
C THR A 216 15.14 0.31 11.23
N GLU A 217 16.24 1.05 11.22
CA GLU A 217 17.07 1.29 12.40
C GLU A 217 16.64 2.53 13.19
N ASP A 218 16.30 3.62 12.53
CA ASP A 218 15.99 4.91 13.15
C ASP A 218 14.56 5.42 12.95
N GLY A 219 13.76 4.75 12.11
CA GLY A 219 12.38 5.13 11.82
C GLY A 219 12.22 6.33 10.88
N THR A 220 13.31 6.85 10.32
CA THR A 220 13.25 7.96 9.34
C THR A 220 12.56 7.48 8.06
N PRO A 221 11.44 8.08 7.62
CA PRO A 221 10.74 7.60 6.44
C PRO A 221 11.58 7.80 5.17
N LEU A 222 11.54 6.81 4.26
CA LEU A 222 12.26 6.87 2.99
C LEU A 222 11.70 7.99 2.09
N MET A 223 10.38 8.15 2.07
CA MET A 223 9.70 9.27 1.42
C MET A 223 9.34 10.30 2.50
N ARG A 224 9.97 11.48 2.45
CA ARG A 224 9.79 12.49 3.49
C ARG A 224 9.79 13.91 2.96
N ALA A 225 9.13 14.81 3.69
CA ALA A 225 9.10 16.22 3.37
C ALA A 225 10.49 16.86 3.54
N MET A 226 10.83 17.82 2.70
CA MET A 226 12.13 18.52 2.71
C MET A 226 12.46 19.14 4.07
N MET A 227 11.48 19.60 4.82
CA MET A 227 11.66 20.16 6.16
C MET A 227 12.26 19.18 7.19
N ILE A 228 12.18 17.86 6.94
CA ILE A 228 12.78 16.85 7.82
C ILE A 228 14.31 16.87 7.69
N ASP A 229 14.81 16.97 6.46
CA ASP A 229 16.25 17.02 6.18
C ASP A 229 16.84 18.43 6.31
N PHE A 230 16.02 19.46 6.10
CA PHE A 230 16.43 20.88 6.09
C PHE A 230 15.54 21.73 7.02
N PRO A 231 15.52 21.44 8.34
CA PRO A 231 14.60 22.12 9.27
C PRO A 231 14.90 23.60 9.48
N GLU A 232 16.13 24.03 9.22
CA GLU A 232 16.56 25.44 9.36
C GLU A 232 16.35 26.26 8.08
N ASP A 233 15.94 25.64 6.97
CA ASP A 233 15.70 26.30 5.70
C ASP A 233 14.21 26.67 5.56
N PRO A 234 13.85 27.98 5.57
CA PRO A 234 12.46 28.40 5.42
C PRO A 234 11.81 27.93 4.10
N GLU A 235 12.59 27.81 3.02
CA GLU A 235 12.08 27.35 1.72
C GLU A 235 11.62 25.88 1.77
N ALA A 236 12.19 25.06 2.67
CA ALA A 236 11.81 23.66 2.81
C ALA A 236 10.37 23.44 3.33
N TYR A 237 9.74 24.46 3.87
CA TYR A 237 8.37 24.43 4.38
C TYR A 237 7.31 24.83 3.35
N ASP A 238 7.73 25.49 2.27
CA ASP A 238 6.84 26.04 1.24
C ASP A 238 6.95 25.29 -0.10
N LEU A 239 7.69 24.17 -0.15
CA LEU A 239 7.84 23.37 -1.35
C LEU A 239 6.62 22.48 -1.55
N GLU A 240 5.70 22.88 -2.42
CA GLU A 240 4.47 22.16 -2.77
C GLU A 240 4.51 21.55 -4.18
N GLU A 241 5.54 21.82 -5.01
CA GLU A 241 5.65 21.39 -6.41
C GLU A 241 6.88 20.50 -6.67
#